data_257eedbe5ca70c63ca6aa3fa31c2cdff
#
_entry.id   257eedbe5ca70c63ca6aa3fa31c2cdff
#
_cell.length_a   1.000
_cell.length_b   1.000
_cell.length_c   1.000
_cell.angle_alpha   90.00
_cell.angle_beta   90.00
_cell.angle_gamma   90.00
#
_symmetry.space_group_name_H-M   'P 1'
#
loop_
_entity.id
_entity.type
_entity.pdbx_description
1 polymer ?
#
loop_
_entity_poly.entity_id
_entity_poly.type
_entity_poly.pdbx_seq_one_letter_code
_entity_poly.pdbx_strand_id
1 'polypeptide(L)'
;MARRTKTSLLTLGVILFLLLLDQASKIWVKTSMIEGEMYEITSWWKIYFVENEGMAYGITFGSKLLLTLFRIVAMGLAGFYLAKLVHSTRFSRGFLLTLALVVAGGLVNVIDCLFYGEIFTSSHGAVAQLVPWGQGYGDFLHGKVVDMLYFPLIRTTYPSWVPLYGGEPFVFFSPIFNFADACISVGVALLILCYRHTFSSAL
;
A
#
# COMPACT_ATOMS: atom_id res chain seq x y z
N MET A 1 14.33 -10.78 -29.49
CA MET A 1 14.52 -11.50 -28.23
C MET A 1 15.09 -10.60 -27.12
N ALA A 2 16.19 -9.94 -27.30
CA ALA A 2 16.87 -9.10 -26.28
C ALA A 2 16.01 -7.97 -25.63
N ARG A 3 15.14 -7.30 -26.39
CA ARG A 3 14.27 -6.22 -25.85
C ARG A 3 13.23 -6.76 -24.88
N ARG A 4 12.62 -7.92 -25.17
CA ARG A 4 11.60 -8.55 -24.31
C ARG A 4 12.22 -8.97 -22.99
N THR A 5 13.35 -9.69 -23.04
CA THR A 5 14.06 -10.14 -21.84
C THR A 5 14.46 -8.97 -20.95
N LYS A 6 15.01 -7.88 -21.53
CA LYS A 6 15.36 -6.67 -20.76
C LYS A 6 14.15 -6.02 -20.09
N THR A 7 13.00 -5.94 -20.79
CA THR A 7 11.78 -5.36 -20.22
C THR A 7 11.23 -6.25 -19.09
N SER A 8 11.20 -7.57 -19.28
CA SER A 8 10.76 -8.52 -18.24
C SER A 8 11.63 -8.42 -16.98
N LEU A 9 12.94 -8.42 -17.15
CA LEU A 9 13.89 -8.30 -16.02
C LEU A 9 13.75 -6.96 -15.30
N LEU A 10 13.58 -5.87 -16.04
CA LEU A 10 13.35 -4.54 -15.44
C LEU A 10 12.03 -4.49 -14.66
N THR A 11 10.94 -5.01 -15.22
CA THR A 11 9.63 -5.07 -14.57
C THR A 11 9.70 -5.89 -13.28
N LEU A 12 10.31 -7.07 -13.35
CA LEU A 12 10.52 -7.92 -12.16
C LEU A 12 11.41 -7.22 -11.12
N GLY A 13 12.50 -6.59 -11.55
CA GLY A 13 13.40 -5.83 -10.66
C GLY A 13 12.68 -4.70 -9.93
N VAL A 14 11.80 -3.95 -10.61
CA VAL A 14 10.98 -2.90 -9.99
C VAL A 14 10.02 -3.49 -8.96
N ILE A 15 9.33 -4.58 -9.30
CA ILE A 15 8.41 -5.25 -8.36
C ILE A 15 9.16 -5.71 -7.10
N LEU A 16 10.28 -6.42 -7.27
CA LEU A 16 11.07 -6.91 -6.13
C LEU A 16 11.64 -5.78 -5.29
N PHE A 17 12.14 -4.72 -5.91
CA PHE A 17 12.66 -3.54 -5.21
C PHE A 17 11.59 -2.88 -4.34
N LEU A 18 10.40 -2.63 -4.90
CA LEU A 18 9.28 -2.01 -4.17
C LEU A 18 8.79 -2.91 -3.04
N LEU A 19 8.71 -4.22 -3.28
CA LEU A 19 8.33 -5.19 -2.27
C LEU A 19 9.32 -5.18 -1.09
N LEU A 20 10.62 -5.21 -1.37
CA LEU A 20 11.65 -5.16 -0.33
C LEU A 20 11.64 -3.84 0.43
N LEU A 21 11.51 -2.71 -0.27
CA LEU A 21 11.48 -1.38 0.34
C LEU A 21 10.29 -1.23 1.29
N ASP A 22 9.09 -1.58 0.82
CA ASP A 22 7.88 -1.45 1.62
C ASP A 22 7.89 -2.40 2.81
N GLN A 23 8.21 -3.68 2.60
CA GLN A 23 8.29 -4.67 3.68
C GLN A 23 9.36 -4.32 4.72
N ALA A 24 10.53 -3.85 4.29
CA ALA A 24 11.58 -3.41 5.21
C ALA A 24 11.12 -2.24 6.08
N SER A 25 10.43 -1.25 5.48
CA SER A 25 9.90 -0.10 6.22
C SER A 25 8.78 -0.50 7.19
N LYS A 26 7.87 -1.37 6.77
CA LYS A 26 6.77 -1.89 7.61
C LYS A 26 7.27 -2.71 8.79
N ILE A 27 8.21 -3.62 8.54
CA ILE A 27 8.83 -4.42 9.61
C ILE A 27 9.56 -3.52 10.59
N TRP A 28 10.33 -2.54 10.09
CA TRP A 28 11.02 -1.58 10.95
C TRP A 28 10.03 -0.81 11.84
N VAL A 29 8.98 -0.23 11.29
CA VAL A 29 7.96 0.49 12.06
C VAL A 29 7.33 -0.42 13.12
N LYS A 30 6.87 -1.60 12.69
CA LYS A 30 6.17 -2.55 13.57
C LYS A 30 7.03 -3.07 14.71
N THR A 31 8.35 -3.22 14.51
CA THR A 31 9.30 -3.71 15.52
C THR A 31 10.03 -2.61 16.27
N SER A 32 9.72 -1.34 16.01
CA SER A 32 10.39 -0.19 16.67
C SER A 32 9.40 0.80 17.30
N MET A 33 8.11 0.74 16.93
CA MET A 33 7.09 1.67 17.39
C MET A 33 5.88 0.94 17.98
N ILE A 34 5.18 1.62 18.88
CA ILE A 34 3.87 1.19 19.40
C ILE A 34 2.79 1.76 18.46
N GLU A 35 1.70 1.03 18.23
CA GLU A 35 0.56 1.54 17.43
C GLU A 35 0.02 2.86 18.01
N GLY A 36 -0.13 3.86 17.16
CA GLY A 36 -0.49 5.22 17.54
C GLY A 36 0.70 6.13 17.87
N GLU A 37 1.92 5.62 17.89
CA GLU A 37 3.13 6.42 18.10
C GLU A 37 3.52 7.19 16.84
N MET A 38 4.07 8.40 17.05
CA MET A 38 4.43 9.30 15.95
C MET A 38 5.81 9.89 16.15
N TYR A 39 6.68 9.76 15.14
CA TYR A 39 7.96 10.46 15.04
C TYR A 39 7.87 11.61 14.05
N GLU A 40 8.23 12.79 14.50
CA GLU A 40 8.29 13.99 13.67
C GLU A 40 9.65 14.06 12.95
N ILE A 41 9.64 13.93 11.62
CA ILE A 41 10.84 14.10 10.79
C ILE A 41 10.99 15.56 10.40
N THR A 42 9.88 16.19 9.98
CA THR A 42 9.76 17.63 9.72
C THR A 42 8.38 18.10 10.15
N SER A 43 8.11 19.40 10.11
CA SER A 43 6.76 19.95 10.41
C SER A 43 5.66 19.40 9.50
N TRP A 44 5.99 19.00 8.27
CA TRP A 44 5.06 18.52 7.25
C TRP A 44 5.20 17.02 6.91
N TRP A 45 6.19 16.31 7.46
CA TRP A 45 6.40 14.88 7.26
C TRP A 45 6.65 14.19 8.60
N LYS A 46 5.85 13.16 8.88
CA LYS A 46 5.93 12.37 10.10
C LYS A 46 5.84 10.88 9.76
N ILE A 47 6.45 10.06 10.60
CA ILE A 47 6.17 8.64 10.64
C ILE A 47 5.12 8.44 11.73
N TYR A 48 3.94 7.98 11.35
CA TYR A 48 2.83 7.75 12.27
C TYR A 48 2.32 6.31 12.11
N PHE A 49 2.63 5.45 13.07
CA PHE A 49 2.31 4.05 12.97
C PHE A 49 0.83 3.78 13.24
N VAL A 50 0.17 3.20 12.25
CA VAL A 50 -1.23 2.75 12.33
C VAL A 50 -1.36 1.36 11.72
N GLU A 51 -2.09 0.47 12.38
CA GLU A 51 -2.50 -0.81 11.82
C GLU A 51 -3.88 -0.71 11.18
N ASN A 52 -3.92 -0.96 9.88
CA ASN A 52 -5.13 -0.86 9.07
C ASN A 52 -5.64 -2.26 8.71
N GLU A 53 -6.88 -2.55 8.99
CA GLU A 53 -7.51 -3.80 8.55
C GLU A 53 -7.67 -3.90 7.03
N GLY A 54 -7.17 -2.89 6.33
CA GLY A 54 -7.12 -2.84 4.89
C GLY A 54 -8.26 -2.10 4.26
N MET A 55 -8.90 -1.22 5.00
CA MET A 55 -10.02 -0.40 4.53
C MET A 55 -9.64 1.07 4.46
N ALA A 56 -10.09 1.75 3.41
CA ALA A 56 -9.95 3.19 3.33
C ALA A 56 -10.92 3.86 4.32
N TYR A 57 -10.41 4.79 5.13
CA TYR A 57 -11.21 5.62 6.05
C TYR A 57 -12.03 4.85 7.10
N GLY A 58 -11.62 3.64 7.49
CA GLY A 58 -12.30 2.87 8.55
C GLY A 58 -13.69 2.33 8.18
N ILE A 59 -14.05 2.34 6.90
CA ILE A 59 -15.34 1.81 6.44
C ILE A 59 -15.27 0.28 6.39
N THR A 60 -16.03 -0.39 7.25
CA THR A 60 -16.09 -1.86 7.31
C THR A 60 -17.13 -2.40 6.32
N PHE A 61 -16.67 -2.86 5.15
CA PHE A 61 -17.48 -3.64 4.22
C PHE A 61 -17.20 -5.13 4.37
N GLY A 62 -18.09 -5.84 5.06
CA GLY A 62 -17.96 -7.29 5.21
C GLY A 62 -16.85 -7.74 6.18
N SER A 63 -16.39 -8.98 6.05
CA SER A 63 -15.34 -9.54 6.89
C SER A 63 -13.95 -9.21 6.34
N LYS A 64 -12.95 -9.11 7.22
CA LYS A 64 -11.53 -9.01 6.90
C LYS A 64 -11.08 -10.07 5.91
N LEU A 65 -11.53 -11.31 6.12
CA LEU A 65 -11.25 -12.44 5.25
C LEU A 65 -11.72 -12.20 3.80
N LEU A 66 -12.95 -11.71 3.63
CA LEU A 66 -13.50 -11.43 2.29
C LEU A 66 -12.67 -10.38 1.55
N LEU A 67 -12.27 -9.32 2.25
CA LEU A 67 -11.41 -8.27 1.69
C LEU A 67 -10.04 -8.81 1.29
N THR A 68 -9.43 -9.65 2.14
CA THR A 68 -8.13 -10.28 1.84
C THR A 68 -8.24 -11.21 0.63
N LEU A 69 -9.27 -12.04 0.55
CA LEU A 69 -9.51 -12.94 -0.60
C LEU A 69 -9.73 -12.14 -1.89
N PHE A 70 -10.52 -11.07 -1.83
CA PHE A 70 -10.71 -10.18 -2.97
C PHE A 70 -9.37 -9.59 -3.47
N ARG A 71 -8.51 -9.12 -2.55
CA ARG A 71 -7.18 -8.60 -2.89
C ARG A 71 -6.30 -9.66 -3.54
N ILE A 72 -6.28 -10.88 -3.01
CA ILE A 72 -5.50 -11.99 -3.59
C ILE A 72 -5.94 -12.25 -5.02
N VAL A 73 -7.25 -12.39 -5.26
CA VAL A 73 -7.78 -12.63 -6.60
C VAL A 73 -7.47 -11.47 -7.54
N ALA A 74 -7.73 -10.24 -7.11
CA ALA A 74 -7.49 -9.04 -7.93
C ALA A 74 -6.01 -8.90 -8.30
N MET A 75 -5.09 -9.07 -7.33
CA MET A 75 -3.65 -8.96 -7.59
C MET A 75 -3.11 -10.16 -8.35
N GLY A 76 -3.64 -11.36 -8.14
CA GLY A 76 -3.33 -12.54 -8.94
C GLY A 76 -3.67 -12.35 -10.42
N LEU A 77 -4.87 -11.86 -10.71
CA LEU A 77 -5.31 -11.54 -12.07
C LEU A 77 -4.47 -10.41 -12.69
N ALA A 78 -4.23 -9.34 -11.94
CA ALA A 78 -3.42 -8.21 -12.41
C ALA A 78 -1.96 -8.62 -12.71
N GLY A 79 -1.36 -9.44 -11.85
CA GLY A 79 -0.01 -9.99 -12.04
C GLY A 79 0.07 -10.93 -13.23
N PHE A 80 -0.90 -11.84 -13.38
CA PHE A 80 -1.00 -12.73 -14.54
C PHE A 80 -1.12 -11.90 -15.84
N TYR A 81 -1.95 -10.86 -15.82
CA TYR A 81 -2.15 -10.00 -16.97
C TYR A 81 -0.89 -9.21 -17.31
N LEU A 82 -0.22 -8.62 -16.32
CA LEU A 82 1.07 -7.96 -16.49
C LEU A 82 2.12 -8.91 -17.09
N ALA A 83 2.23 -10.14 -16.57
CA ALA A 83 3.14 -11.15 -17.10
C ALA A 83 2.88 -11.46 -18.59
N LYS A 84 1.62 -11.52 -19.01
CA LYS A 84 1.24 -11.68 -20.41
C LYS A 84 1.64 -10.46 -21.26
N LEU A 85 1.40 -9.25 -20.78
CA LEU A 85 1.71 -8.01 -21.51
C LEU A 85 3.21 -7.76 -21.67
N VAL A 86 4.02 -8.08 -20.70
CA VAL A 86 5.49 -7.90 -20.71
C VAL A 86 6.14 -8.70 -21.85
N HIS A 87 5.55 -9.83 -22.22
CA HIS A 87 6.02 -10.63 -23.37
C HIS A 87 5.60 -10.07 -24.72
N SER A 88 4.70 -9.08 -24.77
CA SER A 88 4.27 -8.42 -26.00
C SER A 88 5.21 -7.27 -26.37
N THR A 89 5.47 -7.07 -27.66
CA THR A 89 6.21 -5.90 -28.17
C THR A 89 5.32 -4.70 -28.41
N ARG A 90 4.00 -4.85 -28.26
CA ARG A 90 2.99 -3.84 -28.53
C ARG A 90 3.04 -2.66 -27.55
N PHE A 91 3.43 -2.94 -26.28
CA PHE A 91 3.35 -1.95 -25.21
C PHE A 91 4.70 -1.27 -24.93
N SER A 92 4.64 0.01 -24.57
CA SER A 92 5.81 0.78 -24.15
C SER A 92 6.34 0.30 -22.80
N ARG A 93 7.64 0.48 -22.56
CA ARG A 93 8.23 0.16 -21.24
C ARG A 93 7.59 0.99 -20.13
N GLY A 94 7.33 2.28 -20.38
CA GLY A 94 6.69 3.16 -19.39
C GLY A 94 5.33 2.62 -18.94
N PHE A 95 4.48 2.20 -19.88
CA PHE A 95 3.18 1.59 -19.57
C PHE A 95 3.32 0.33 -18.69
N LEU A 96 4.23 -0.57 -19.07
CA LEU A 96 4.45 -1.82 -18.33
C LEU A 96 5.01 -1.58 -16.92
N LEU A 97 5.91 -0.60 -16.76
CA LEU A 97 6.42 -0.20 -15.44
C LEU A 97 5.34 0.47 -14.59
N THR A 98 4.47 1.26 -15.18
CA THR A 98 3.32 1.84 -14.48
C THR A 98 2.35 0.77 -13.97
N LEU A 99 2.06 -0.25 -14.79
CA LEU A 99 1.29 -1.42 -14.33
C LEU A 99 2.02 -2.17 -13.23
N ALA A 100 3.36 -2.30 -13.32
CA ALA A 100 4.17 -2.95 -12.30
C ALA A 100 4.10 -2.22 -10.95
N LEU A 101 4.02 -0.88 -10.93
CA LEU A 101 3.81 -0.11 -9.69
C LEU A 101 2.50 -0.52 -9.00
N VAL A 102 1.41 -0.58 -9.77
CA VAL A 102 0.10 -0.96 -9.23
C VAL A 102 0.09 -2.40 -8.70
N VAL A 103 0.64 -3.33 -9.50
CA VAL A 103 0.72 -4.75 -9.11
C VAL A 103 1.62 -4.93 -7.89
N ALA A 104 2.80 -4.29 -7.86
CA ALA A 104 3.71 -4.36 -6.72
C ALA A 104 3.05 -3.84 -5.44
N GLY A 105 2.44 -2.64 -5.49
CA GLY A 105 1.76 -2.06 -4.33
C GLY A 105 0.65 -2.96 -3.80
N GLY A 106 -0.18 -3.52 -4.69
CA GLY A 106 -1.23 -4.43 -4.26
C GLY A 106 -0.71 -5.74 -3.67
N LEU A 107 0.34 -6.35 -4.27
CA LEU A 107 0.95 -7.59 -3.78
C LEU A 107 1.59 -7.40 -2.39
N VAL A 108 2.25 -6.27 -2.16
CA VAL A 108 2.87 -5.97 -0.85
C VAL A 108 1.82 -5.94 0.26
N ASN A 109 0.70 -5.24 0.07
CA ASN A 109 -0.38 -5.21 1.06
C ASN A 109 -1.07 -6.58 1.22
N VAL A 110 -1.05 -7.45 0.20
CA VAL A 110 -1.51 -8.85 0.33
C VAL A 110 -0.57 -9.63 1.25
N ILE A 111 0.75 -9.42 1.18
CA ILE A 111 1.73 -10.09 2.07
C ILE A 111 1.41 -9.78 3.54
N ASP A 112 1.14 -8.52 3.88
CA ASP A 112 0.77 -8.14 5.24
C ASP A 112 -0.49 -8.89 5.70
N CYS A 113 -1.52 -8.88 4.87
CA CYS A 113 -2.79 -9.57 5.17
C CYS A 113 -2.63 -11.08 5.35
N LEU A 114 -1.72 -11.70 4.60
CA LEU A 114 -1.46 -13.15 4.67
C LEU A 114 -0.72 -13.52 5.96
N PHE A 115 0.34 -12.78 6.29
CA PHE A 115 1.37 -13.30 7.19
C PHE A 115 1.49 -12.54 8.51
N TYR A 116 1.19 -11.24 8.58
CA TYR A 116 1.50 -10.42 9.76
C TYR A 116 0.73 -10.86 11.02
N GLY A 117 -0.50 -11.39 10.86
CA GLY A 117 -1.25 -11.97 11.97
C GLY A 117 -0.54 -13.13 12.62
N GLU A 118 0.08 -13.99 11.82
CA GLU A 118 0.74 -15.23 12.26
C GLU A 118 2.11 -15.01 12.91
N ILE A 119 2.88 -14.01 12.42
CA ILE A 119 4.32 -13.89 12.71
C ILE A 119 4.69 -12.72 13.61
N PHE A 120 3.76 -11.82 13.94
CA PHE A 120 4.00 -10.71 14.86
C PHE A 120 3.07 -10.76 16.07
N THR A 121 3.56 -10.31 17.23
CA THR A 121 2.70 -10.01 18.37
C THR A 121 1.90 -8.74 18.13
N SER A 122 0.89 -8.45 18.97
CA SER A 122 0.11 -7.21 18.88
C SER A 122 0.99 -5.98 19.07
N SER A 123 0.75 -4.92 18.27
CA SER A 123 1.38 -3.61 18.41
C SER A 123 0.63 -2.70 19.40
N HIS A 124 -0.52 -3.15 19.92
CA HIS A 124 -1.34 -2.37 20.83
C HIS A 124 -0.73 -2.36 22.24
N GLY A 125 -0.27 -1.19 22.70
CA GLY A 125 0.32 -1.00 24.02
C GLY A 125 1.76 -1.48 24.19
N ALA A 126 2.35 -2.15 23.21
CA ALA A 126 3.75 -2.59 23.22
C ALA A 126 4.31 -2.66 21.79
N VAL A 127 5.63 -2.57 21.66
CA VAL A 127 6.33 -2.82 20.40
C VAL A 127 6.18 -4.29 20.01
N ALA A 128 5.73 -4.56 18.79
CA ALA A 128 5.55 -5.92 18.32
C ALA A 128 6.88 -6.67 18.17
N GLN A 129 6.83 -7.96 18.42
CA GLN A 129 7.96 -8.87 18.28
C GLN A 129 7.66 -9.90 17.19
N LEU A 130 8.71 -10.30 16.47
CA LEU A 130 8.63 -11.43 15.55
C LEU A 130 8.57 -12.72 16.37
N VAL A 131 7.58 -13.56 16.05
CA VAL A 131 7.34 -14.83 16.76
C VAL A 131 7.27 -15.99 15.76
N PRO A 132 7.44 -17.24 16.23
CA PRO A 132 7.21 -18.41 15.39
C PRO A 132 5.81 -18.42 14.80
N TRP A 133 5.66 -19.03 13.64
CA TRP A 133 4.37 -19.19 12.95
C TRP A 133 3.27 -19.72 13.90
N GLY A 134 2.10 -19.10 13.85
CA GLY A 134 0.96 -19.47 14.70
C GLY A 134 0.98 -18.91 16.11
N GLN A 135 1.97 -18.07 16.47
CA GLN A 135 2.06 -17.42 17.79
C GLN A 135 1.82 -15.89 17.69
N GLY A 136 1.33 -15.43 16.57
CA GLY A 136 1.07 -14.02 16.32
C GLY A 136 -0.24 -13.52 16.95
N TYR A 137 -0.61 -12.26 16.57
CA TYR A 137 -1.82 -11.62 17.10
C TYR A 137 -3.11 -12.04 16.41
N GLY A 138 -3.04 -12.82 15.34
CA GLY A 138 -4.21 -13.24 14.56
C GLY A 138 -3.86 -14.39 13.62
N ASP A 139 -4.88 -14.91 12.94
CA ASP A 139 -4.77 -16.05 12.05
C ASP A 139 -4.25 -15.67 10.66
N PHE A 140 -3.90 -16.70 9.87
CA PHE A 140 -3.62 -16.58 8.43
C PHE A 140 -4.77 -15.87 7.71
N LEU A 141 -4.45 -14.96 6.77
CA LEU A 141 -5.39 -14.08 6.06
C LEU A 141 -5.97 -12.91 6.88
N HIS A 142 -5.67 -12.81 8.17
CA HIS A 142 -6.19 -11.78 9.06
C HIS A 142 -5.15 -10.74 9.48
N GLY A 143 -3.96 -10.75 8.87
CA GLY A 143 -2.92 -9.75 9.13
C GLY A 143 -3.38 -8.33 8.78
N LYS A 144 -3.02 -7.35 9.59
CA LYS A 144 -3.28 -5.93 9.36
C LYS A 144 -2.18 -5.33 8.50
N VAL A 145 -2.56 -4.37 7.65
CA VAL A 145 -1.60 -3.59 6.85
C VAL A 145 -0.98 -2.52 7.73
N VAL A 146 0.33 -2.36 7.62
CA VAL A 146 1.07 -1.31 8.35
C VAL A 146 1.10 -0.04 7.51
N ASP A 147 0.52 1.03 8.04
CA ASP A 147 0.57 2.38 7.49
C ASP A 147 1.46 3.27 8.37
N MET A 148 2.24 4.19 7.74
CA MET A 148 3.23 4.96 8.48
C MET A 148 3.53 6.35 7.92
N LEU A 149 3.28 6.61 6.64
CA LEU A 149 3.60 7.88 6.00
C LEU A 149 2.48 8.87 6.25
N TYR A 150 2.78 9.96 6.94
CA TYR A 150 1.82 11.00 7.28
C TYR A 150 2.35 12.37 6.89
N PHE A 151 1.59 13.08 6.07
CA PHE A 151 1.96 14.39 5.51
C PHE A 151 0.90 15.45 5.81
N PRO A 152 0.78 15.94 7.05
CA PRO A 152 -0.16 17.00 7.42
C PRO A 152 0.34 18.36 6.87
N LEU A 153 0.11 18.61 5.58
CA LEU A 153 0.67 19.75 4.85
C LEU A 153 0.18 21.11 5.37
N ILE A 154 -1.11 21.22 5.71
CA ILE A 154 -1.70 22.44 6.26
C ILE A 154 -2.54 22.06 7.48
N ARG A 155 -2.28 22.71 8.60
CA ARG A 155 -3.08 22.60 9.82
C ARG A 155 -3.72 23.96 10.11
N THR A 156 -5.04 23.98 10.18
CA THR A 156 -5.82 25.20 10.43
C THR A 156 -7.13 24.84 11.13
N THR A 157 -8.03 25.76 11.27
CA THR A 157 -9.39 25.54 11.72
C THR A 157 -10.35 25.95 10.62
N TYR A 158 -11.48 25.27 10.52
CA TYR A 158 -12.54 25.69 9.61
C TYR A 158 -13.00 27.10 9.99
N PRO A 159 -13.21 28.00 9.00
CA PRO A 159 -13.82 29.30 9.27
C PRO A 159 -15.18 29.13 9.97
N SER A 160 -15.51 30.05 10.89
CA SER A 160 -16.72 29.97 11.70
C SER A 160 -18.04 29.95 10.91
N TRP A 161 -18.00 30.39 9.66
CA TRP A 161 -19.17 30.41 8.77
C TRP A 161 -19.44 29.06 8.07
N VAL A 162 -18.55 28.05 8.21
CA VAL A 162 -18.73 26.73 7.61
C VAL A 162 -19.77 25.96 8.42
N PRO A 163 -20.90 25.53 7.82
CA PRO A 163 -21.92 24.78 8.54
C PRO A 163 -21.36 23.47 9.06
N LEU A 164 -21.74 23.08 10.28
CA LEU A 164 -21.37 21.84 10.98
C LEU A 164 -19.89 21.73 11.42
N TYR A 165 -18.95 22.41 10.77
CA TYR A 165 -17.51 22.29 11.02
C TYR A 165 -16.85 23.58 11.48
N GLY A 166 -17.58 24.71 11.56
CA GLY A 166 -17.01 26.03 11.95
C GLY A 166 -16.27 25.96 13.28
N GLY A 167 -14.97 26.31 13.27
CA GLY A 167 -14.10 26.24 14.43
C GLY A 167 -13.44 24.87 14.69
N GLU A 168 -13.86 23.81 14.00
CA GLU A 168 -13.22 22.50 14.13
C GLU A 168 -11.84 22.46 13.49
N PRO A 169 -10.91 21.63 14.01
CA PRO A 169 -9.60 21.45 13.41
C PRO A 169 -9.69 20.90 11.97
N PHE A 170 -8.92 21.50 11.07
CA PHE A 170 -8.78 21.04 9.69
C PHE A 170 -7.33 20.67 9.38
N VAL A 171 -7.11 19.48 8.86
CA VAL A 171 -5.80 19.02 8.38
C VAL A 171 -5.92 18.68 6.90
N PHE A 172 -5.25 19.48 6.06
CA PHE A 172 -5.13 19.13 4.65
C PHE A 172 -4.12 18.00 4.48
N PHE A 173 -4.54 16.95 3.76
CA PHE A 173 -3.85 15.70 3.54
C PHE A 173 -3.63 14.92 4.85
N SER A 174 -4.75 14.51 5.45
CA SER A 174 -4.78 13.75 6.71
C SER A 174 -4.61 12.23 6.59
N PRO A 175 -4.73 11.55 5.41
CA PRO A 175 -4.54 10.11 5.34
C PRO A 175 -3.14 9.69 5.75
N ILE A 176 -3.06 8.57 6.47
CA ILE A 176 -1.83 7.84 6.76
C ILE A 176 -1.81 6.68 5.78
N PHE A 177 -0.68 6.44 5.13
CA PHE A 177 -0.52 5.44 4.08
C PHE A 177 0.88 4.84 4.10
N ASN A 178 1.16 3.87 3.23
CA ASN A 178 2.45 3.22 3.07
C ASN A 178 3.01 3.38 1.64
N PHE A 179 4.22 2.88 1.38
CA PHE A 179 4.82 2.97 0.05
C PHE A 179 4.01 2.22 -1.02
N ALA A 180 3.37 1.11 -0.64
CA ALA A 180 2.49 0.35 -1.53
C ALA A 180 1.31 1.18 -2.00
N ASP A 181 0.65 1.91 -1.10
CA ASP A 181 -0.49 2.78 -1.43
C ASP A 181 -0.07 3.95 -2.33
N ALA A 182 1.13 4.52 -2.08
CA ALA A 182 1.71 5.53 -2.96
C ALA A 182 1.95 4.97 -4.37
N CYS A 183 2.50 3.77 -4.49
CA CYS A 183 2.71 3.10 -5.77
C CYS A 183 1.40 2.84 -6.51
N ILE A 184 0.36 2.36 -5.83
CA ILE A 184 -0.97 2.16 -6.42
C ILE A 184 -1.53 3.49 -6.91
N SER A 185 -1.53 4.52 -6.06
CA SER A 185 -2.12 5.83 -6.37
C SER A 185 -1.41 6.51 -7.55
N VAL A 186 -0.08 6.57 -7.52
CA VAL A 186 0.73 7.11 -8.62
C VAL A 186 0.57 6.29 -9.89
N GLY A 187 0.62 4.96 -9.78
CA GLY A 187 0.44 4.07 -10.91
C GLY A 187 -0.92 4.24 -11.59
N VAL A 188 -2.01 4.27 -10.82
CA VAL A 188 -3.37 4.49 -11.34
C VAL A 188 -3.49 5.88 -11.96
N ALA A 189 -2.97 6.93 -11.32
CA ALA A 189 -2.97 8.27 -11.89
C ALA A 189 -2.24 8.33 -13.24
N LEU A 190 -1.06 7.71 -13.35
CA LEU A 190 -0.31 7.63 -14.60
C LEU A 190 -1.05 6.83 -15.68
N LEU A 191 -1.72 5.73 -15.33
CA LEU A 191 -2.53 4.95 -16.27
C LEU A 191 -3.66 5.80 -16.84
N ILE A 192 -4.34 6.56 -16.01
CA ILE A 192 -5.46 7.42 -16.43
C ILE A 192 -4.98 8.62 -17.25
N LEU A 193 -3.95 9.31 -16.79
CA LEU A 193 -3.51 10.57 -17.40
C LEU A 193 -2.67 10.36 -18.65
N CYS A 194 -1.73 9.40 -18.61
CA CYS A 194 -0.72 9.22 -19.65
C CYS A 194 -1.00 8.02 -20.57
N TYR A 195 -1.71 7.00 -20.07
CA TYR A 195 -1.84 5.72 -20.76
C TYR A 195 -3.28 5.26 -21.01
N ARG A 196 -4.29 6.13 -20.84
CA ARG A 196 -5.72 5.76 -20.99
C ARG A 196 -6.04 5.00 -22.27
N HIS A 197 -5.51 5.46 -23.42
CA HIS A 197 -5.75 4.82 -24.72
C HIS A 197 -5.01 3.47 -24.85
N THR A 198 -3.79 3.39 -24.32
CA THR A 198 -3.02 2.15 -24.30
C THR A 198 -3.68 1.13 -23.39
N PHE A 199 -4.17 1.55 -22.23
CA PHE A 199 -4.87 0.69 -21.26
C PHE A 199 -6.16 0.12 -21.86
N SER A 200 -7.00 0.97 -22.47
CA SER A 200 -8.23 0.54 -23.16
C SER A 200 -7.96 -0.45 -24.31
N SER A 201 -6.81 -0.34 -24.98
CA SER A 201 -6.43 -1.28 -26.07
C SER A 201 -5.76 -2.55 -25.56
N ALA A 202 -5.48 -2.65 -24.26
CA ALA A 202 -4.85 -3.78 -23.61
C ALA A 202 -5.87 -4.74 -22.97
N LEU A 203 -7.06 -4.22 -22.63
CA LEU A 203 -8.21 -4.99 -22.17
C LEU A 203 -8.92 -5.67 -23.35
#